data_fac986e9f5c2d92178cf8f3d398a30bd
#
_entry.id   fac986e9f5c2d92178cf8f3d398a30bd
#
_cell.length_a   1.000
_cell.length_b   1.000
_cell.length_c   1.000
_cell.angle_alpha   90.00
_cell.angle_beta   90.00
_cell.angle_gamma   90.00
#
_symmetry.space_group_name_H-M   'P 1'
#
loop_
_entity.id
_entity.type
_entity.pdbx_description
1 polymer ?
#
loop_
_entity_poly.entity_id
_entity_poly.type
_entity_poly.pdbx_seq_one_letter_code
_entity_poly.pdbx_strand_id
1 'polypeptide(L)'
;MTSQSLTLIPDWIAPSSWWQHVPIAHWLTCELKPEIVVELGTHYGVSFFGFCEAAEAFSTNTFIYAIDTWEGDAHAGEYNADVFDKVQQEANRRHKSRTRLIRSTFDEAAKYFDDQSIDLLHIDGLHTYEAVKHDYETWIPKMKDNSVILFHDINVREREFGVWKLWN
;
A
#
# COMPACT_ATOMS: atom_id res chain seq x y z
N MET A 1 13.42 14.51 6.57
CA MET A 1 12.12 14.83 5.92
C MET A 1 12.24 16.22 5.33
N THR A 2 11.98 16.38 4.04
CA THR A 2 11.88 17.71 3.44
C THR A 2 10.59 18.38 3.92
N SER A 3 10.59 19.69 4.13
CA SER A 3 9.38 20.42 4.58
C SER A 3 8.20 20.26 3.59
N GLN A 4 8.47 20.02 2.32
CA GLN A 4 7.45 19.85 1.28
C GLN A 4 6.66 18.54 1.41
N SER A 5 7.31 17.42 1.79
CA SER A 5 6.61 16.15 1.97
C SER A 5 5.62 16.16 3.15
N LEU A 6 5.83 17.04 4.14
CA LEU A 6 4.95 17.19 5.30
C LEU A 6 3.79 18.16 5.06
N THR A 7 3.84 18.96 4.01
CA THR A 7 2.84 20.01 3.71
C THR A 7 1.93 19.65 2.53
N LEU A 8 2.17 18.52 1.89
CA LEU A 8 1.29 18.02 0.84
C LEU A 8 -0.06 17.63 1.45
N ILE A 9 -1.13 18.24 0.96
CA ILE A 9 -2.49 17.98 1.43
C ILE A 9 -3.10 16.91 0.54
N PRO A 10 -3.57 15.78 1.11
CA PRO A 10 -4.23 14.75 0.33
C PRO A 10 -5.53 15.27 -0.33
N ASP A 11 -5.71 14.94 -1.58
CA ASP A 11 -6.94 15.26 -2.32
C ASP A 11 -8.02 14.16 -2.15
N TRP A 12 -7.59 12.91 -1.95
CA TRP A 12 -8.50 11.79 -1.73
C TRP A 12 -8.85 11.65 -0.26
N ILE A 13 -10.13 11.78 0.07
CA ILE A 13 -10.64 11.70 1.45
C ILE A 13 -11.62 10.54 1.56
N ALA A 14 -11.27 9.53 2.37
CA ALA A 14 -12.10 8.36 2.67
C ALA A 14 -11.91 7.92 4.13
N PRO A 15 -12.82 7.13 4.72
CA PRO A 15 -12.59 6.56 6.06
C PRO A 15 -11.33 5.69 6.07
N SER A 16 -10.40 5.97 6.99
CA SER A 16 -9.16 5.17 7.13
C SER A 16 -8.44 5.51 8.44
N SER A 17 -7.83 4.51 9.05
CA SER A 17 -6.85 4.69 10.13
C SER A 17 -5.48 5.18 9.61
N TRP A 18 -5.28 5.21 8.30
CA TRP A 18 -4.01 5.57 7.66
C TRP A 18 -3.73 7.07 7.56
N TRP A 19 -4.71 7.92 7.92
CA TRP A 19 -4.59 9.37 7.79
C TRP A 19 -3.35 9.99 8.43
N GLN A 20 -2.96 9.49 9.61
CA GLN A 20 -1.78 9.99 10.31
C GLN A 20 -0.46 9.55 9.65
N HIS A 21 -0.51 8.55 8.77
CA HIS A 21 0.64 7.99 8.08
C HIS A 21 0.82 8.52 6.64
N VAL A 22 -0.15 9.24 6.09
CA VAL A 22 -0.05 9.83 4.75
C VAL A 22 1.23 10.66 4.57
N PRO A 23 1.68 11.49 5.53
CA PRO A 23 2.96 12.19 5.42
C PRO A 23 4.18 11.26 5.30
N ILE A 24 4.09 10.03 5.82
CA ILE A 24 5.16 9.02 5.68
C ILE A 24 5.20 8.50 4.24
N ALA A 25 4.04 8.21 3.62
CA ALA A 25 3.99 7.83 2.21
C ALA A 25 4.58 8.94 1.32
N HIS A 26 4.22 10.20 1.60
CA HIS A 26 4.76 11.35 0.88
C HIS A 26 6.29 11.46 1.01
N TRP A 27 6.79 11.31 2.23
CA TRP A 27 8.22 11.38 2.51
C TRP A 27 8.97 10.23 1.84
N LEU A 28 8.52 8.98 1.99
CA LEU A 28 9.15 7.82 1.37
C LEU A 28 9.22 7.96 -0.15
N THR A 29 8.13 8.36 -0.79
CA THR A 29 8.10 8.56 -2.25
C THR A 29 9.08 9.65 -2.69
N CYS A 30 9.16 10.74 -1.94
CA CYS A 30 10.06 11.86 -2.24
C CYS A 30 11.54 11.48 -2.10
N GLU A 31 11.89 10.78 -1.01
CA GLU A 31 13.29 10.46 -0.69
C GLU A 31 13.81 9.26 -1.50
N LEU A 32 13.00 8.20 -1.62
CA LEU A 32 13.41 6.97 -2.29
C LEU A 32 13.27 7.06 -3.81
N LYS A 33 12.29 7.86 -4.29
CA LYS A 33 11.91 7.94 -5.71
C LYS A 33 11.77 6.55 -6.33
N PRO A 34 10.97 5.67 -5.73
CA PRO A 34 10.84 4.28 -6.15
C PRO A 34 10.33 4.21 -7.59
N GLU A 35 10.82 3.28 -8.39
CA GLU A 35 10.25 3.01 -9.71
C GLU A 35 8.94 2.23 -9.58
N ILE A 36 8.92 1.21 -8.68
CA ILE A 36 7.76 0.37 -8.44
C ILE A 36 7.41 0.37 -6.95
N VAL A 37 6.17 0.78 -6.67
CA VAL A 37 5.52 0.63 -5.36
C VAL A 37 4.41 -0.40 -5.47
N VAL A 38 4.34 -1.32 -4.51
CA VAL A 38 3.25 -2.29 -4.40
C VAL A 38 2.61 -2.16 -3.02
N GLU A 39 1.28 -2.10 -3.00
CA GLU A 39 0.49 -2.11 -1.77
C GLU A 39 -0.37 -3.37 -1.72
N LEU A 40 -0.29 -4.08 -0.61
CA LEU A 40 -1.11 -5.25 -0.26
C LEU A 40 -2.14 -4.83 0.79
N GLY A 41 -3.43 -4.83 0.43
CA GLY A 41 -4.51 -4.29 1.26
C GLY A 41 -4.72 -2.80 1.02
N THR A 42 -5.58 -2.48 0.08
CA THR A 42 -5.79 -1.08 -0.36
C THR A 42 -7.05 -0.46 0.24
N HIS A 43 -8.07 -1.25 0.51
CA HIS A 43 -9.34 -0.80 1.09
C HIS A 43 -9.91 0.42 0.34
N TYR A 44 -10.11 1.56 1.02
CA TYR A 44 -10.55 2.82 0.41
C TYR A 44 -9.44 3.60 -0.28
N GLY A 45 -8.20 3.12 -0.30
CA GLY A 45 -7.10 3.69 -1.06
C GLY A 45 -6.42 4.92 -0.47
N VAL A 46 -6.56 5.21 0.83
CA VAL A 46 -5.96 6.41 1.42
C VAL A 46 -4.42 6.36 1.35
N SER A 47 -3.80 5.25 1.69
CA SER A 47 -2.36 5.02 1.54
C SER A 47 -1.93 5.02 0.08
N PHE A 48 -2.64 4.26 -0.76
CA PHE A 48 -2.40 4.17 -2.20
C PHE A 48 -2.38 5.54 -2.89
N PHE A 49 -3.41 6.35 -2.65
CA PHE A 49 -3.47 7.71 -3.23
C PHE A 49 -2.42 8.63 -2.60
N GLY A 50 -2.05 8.44 -1.34
CA GLY A 50 -0.93 9.15 -0.74
C GLY A 50 0.38 8.94 -1.52
N PHE A 51 0.71 7.71 -1.92
CA PHE A 51 1.85 7.42 -2.79
C PHE A 51 1.68 8.05 -4.19
N CYS A 52 0.47 7.98 -4.77
CA CYS A 52 0.19 8.55 -6.10
C CYS A 52 0.37 10.08 -6.13
N GLU A 53 -0.20 10.76 -5.16
CA GLU A 53 -0.16 12.22 -5.02
C GLU A 53 1.27 12.72 -4.80
N ALA A 54 2.05 11.98 -3.99
CA ALA A 54 3.46 12.28 -3.80
C ALA A 54 4.27 12.08 -5.08
N ALA A 55 4.04 10.98 -5.80
CA ALA A 55 4.72 10.72 -7.06
C ALA A 55 4.44 11.81 -8.11
N GLU A 56 3.24 12.37 -8.11
CA GLU A 56 2.87 13.49 -8.98
C GLU A 56 3.50 14.80 -8.50
N ALA A 57 3.35 15.15 -7.22
CA ALA A 57 3.84 16.40 -6.65
C ALA A 57 5.37 16.54 -6.75
N PHE A 58 6.10 15.43 -6.57
CA PHE A 58 7.57 15.39 -6.65
C PHE A 58 8.10 14.99 -8.03
N SER A 59 7.21 14.82 -9.01
CA SER A 59 7.56 14.47 -10.40
C SER A 59 8.46 13.23 -10.49
N THR A 60 8.19 12.21 -9.69
CA THR A 60 8.89 10.92 -9.74
C THR A 60 8.34 10.04 -10.86
N ASN A 61 9.18 9.13 -11.37
CA ASN A 61 8.74 8.16 -12.37
C ASN A 61 8.21 6.87 -11.72
N THR A 62 7.41 7.02 -10.66
CA THR A 62 6.89 5.92 -9.85
C THR A 62 5.63 5.33 -10.48
N PHE A 63 5.59 4.00 -10.61
CA PHE A 63 4.38 3.25 -10.92
C PHE A 63 3.89 2.51 -9.67
N ILE A 64 2.59 2.58 -9.38
CA ILE A 64 2.03 2.12 -8.11
C ILE A 64 0.96 1.07 -8.37
N TYR A 65 1.11 -0.10 -7.76
CA TYR A 65 0.16 -1.20 -7.81
C TYR A 65 -0.61 -1.26 -6.49
N ALA A 66 -1.95 -1.34 -6.59
CA ALA A 66 -2.85 -1.58 -5.48
C ALA A 66 -3.44 -2.99 -5.62
N ILE A 67 -3.22 -3.84 -4.63
CA ILE A 67 -3.67 -5.24 -4.64
C ILE A 67 -4.61 -5.47 -3.47
N ASP A 68 -5.81 -5.90 -3.78
CA ASP A 68 -6.84 -6.23 -2.79
C ASP A 68 -7.88 -7.13 -3.44
N THR A 69 -8.60 -7.93 -2.70
CA THR A 69 -9.80 -8.62 -3.17
C THR A 69 -11.00 -7.68 -3.23
N TRP A 70 -10.96 -6.61 -2.42
CA TRP A 70 -12.09 -5.70 -2.11
C TRP A 70 -13.33 -6.42 -1.60
N GLU A 71 -13.13 -7.54 -0.90
CA GLU A 71 -14.18 -8.29 -0.23
C GLU A 71 -14.21 -8.01 1.29
N GLY A 72 -13.11 -7.51 1.81
CA GLY A 72 -12.89 -7.31 3.24
C GLY A 72 -12.28 -8.53 3.92
N ASP A 73 -12.06 -8.43 5.23
CA ASP A 73 -11.51 -9.48 6.07
C ASP A 73 -12.01 -9.40 7.53
N ALA A 74 -11.51 -10.29 8.39
CA ALA A 74 -11.91 -10.38 9.80
C ALA A 74 -11.55 -9.11 10.63
N HIS A 75 -10.55 -8.33 10.20
CA HIS A 75 -10.11 -7.12 10.89
C HIS A 75 -10.72 -5.85 10.31
N ALA A 76 -10.79 -5.76 8.98
CA ALA A 76 -11.35 -4.61 8.26
C ALA A 76 -12.88 -4.65 8.15
N GLY A 77 -13.50 -5.85 8.31
CA GLY A 77 -14.92 -6.08 8.08
C GLY A 77 -15.25 -6.28 6.60
N GLU A 78 -16.53 -6.53 6.30
CA GLU A 78 -17.00 -6.66 4.91
C GLU A 78 -17.01 -5.29 4.23
N TYR A 79 -16.53 -5.24 2.99
CA TYR A 79 -16.56 -4.02 2.20
C TYR A 79 -17.88 -3.89 1.44
N ASN A 80 -18.37 -2.65 1.33
CA ASN A 80 -19.46 -2.36 0.42
C ASN A 80 -19.02 -2.61 -1.03
N ALA A 81 -19.92 -3.13 -1.85
CA ALA A 81 -19.62 -3.50 -3.23
C ALA A 81 -19.09 -2.33 -4.10
N ASP A 82 -19.34 -1.08 -3.68
CA ASP A 82 -18.94 0.13 -4.39
C ASP A 82 -17.52 0.64 -4.04
N VAL A 83 -16.84 0.02 -3.05
CA VAL A 83 -15.48 0.47 -2.62
C VAL A 83 -14.49 0.35 -3.76
N PHE A 84 -14.41 -0.81 -4.40
CA PHE A 84 -13.53 -1.02 -5.56
C PHE A 84 -13.82 -0.02 -6.69
N ASP A 85 -15.09 0.16 -7.03
CA ASP A 85 -15.50 1.05 -8.13
C ASP A 85 -15.09 2.50 -7.85
N LYS A 86 -15.23 2.97 -6.62
CA LYS A 86 -14.80 4.32 -6.20
C LYS A 86 -13.29 4.50 -6.33
N VAL A 87 -12.51 3.55 -5.82
CA VAL A 87 -11.04 3.58 -5.91
C VAL A 87 -10.61 3.52 -7.38
N GLN A 88 -11.20 2.65 -8.18
CA GLN A 88 -10.89 2.51 -9.60
C GLN A 88 -11.25 3.78 -10.39
N GLN A 89 -12.41 4.39 -10.11
CA GLN A 89 -12.83 5.61 -10.76
C GLN A 89 -11.84 6.76 -10.47
N GLU A 90 -11.43 6.93 -9.23
CA GLU A 90 -10.47 7.97 -8.85
C GLU A 90 -9.09 7.71 -9.44
N ALA A 91 -8.58 6.49 -9.39
CA ALA A 91 -7.32 6.11 -10.01
C ALA A 91 -7.33 6.39 -11.53
N ASN A 92 -8.41 6.03 -12.21
CA ASN A 92 -8.58 6.30 -13.65
C ASN A 92 -8.70 7.80 -13.96
N ARG A 93 -9.34 8.58 -13.08
CA ARG A 93 -9.54 10.01 -13.27
C ARG A 93 -8.24 10.81 -13.15
N ARG A 94 -7.38 10.47 -12.17
CA ARG A 94 -6.22 11.29 -11.81
C ARG A 94 -4.87 10.64 -12.08
N HIS A 95 -4.77 9.33 -11.90
CA HIS A 95 -3.48 8.64 -11.85
C HIS A 95 -3.35 7.49 -12.85
N LYS A 96 -4.19 7.44 -13.90
CA LYS A 96 -4.28 6.34 -14.86
C LYS A 96 -2.94 5.93 -15.49
N SER A 97 -2.06 6.87 -15.72
CA SER A 97 -0.78 6.61 -16.39
C SER A 97 0.28 6.00 -15.48
N ARG A 98 0.05 5.97 -14.17
CA ARG A 98 1.03 5.53 -13.17
C ARG A 98 0.49 4.52 -12.16
N THR A 99 -0.73 3.99 -12.38
CA THR A 99 -1.36 3.09 -11.42
C THR A 99 -1.98 1.87 -12.08
N ARG A 100 -2.04 0.79 -11.32
CA ARG A 100 -2.81 -0.40 -11.66
C ARG A 100 -3.43 -1.01 -10.40
N LEU A 101 -4.75 -1.20 -10.43
CA LEU A 101 -5.46 -1.96 -9.43
C LEU A 101 -5.56 -3.41 -9.88
N ILE A 102 -5.21 -4.34 -8.98
CA ILE A 102 -5.26 -5.78 -9.21
C ILE A 102 -6.25 -6.36 -8.20
N ARG A 103 -7.47 -6.66 -8.66
CA ARG A 103 -8.48 -7.30 -7.82
C ARG A 103 -8.21 -8.79 -7.74
N SER A 104 -7.47 -9.21 -6.72
CA SER A 104 -6.95 -10.58 -6.56
C SER A 104 -6.50 -10.83 -5.14
N THR A 105 -6.26 -12.08 -4.77
CA THR A 105 -5.46 -12.42 -3.60
C THR A 105 -4.01 -12.00 -3.80
N PHE A 106 -3.26 -11.83 -2.71
CA PHE A 106 -1.85 -11.43 -2.78
C PHE A 106 -0.99 -12.52 -3.43
N ASP A 107 -1.29 -13.80 -3.19
CA ASP A 107 -0.59 -14.95 -3.80
C ASP A 107 -0.73 -15.00 -5.32
N GLU A 108 -1.96 -14.79 -5.82
CA GLU A 108 -2.18 -14.77 -7.26
C GLU A 108 -1.54 -13.54 -7.90
N ALA A 109 -1.61 -12.40 -7.23
CA ALA A 109 -0.99 -11.17 -7.71
C ALA A 109 0.53 -11.27 -7.78
N ALA A 110 1.19 -11.95 -6.82
CA ALA A 110 2.65 -12.10 -6.79
C ALA A 110 3.21 -12.75 -8.06
N LYS A 111 2.40 -13.56 -8.77
CA LYS A 111 2.79 -14.22 -10.02
C LYS A 111 3.00 -13.25 -11.18
N TYR A 112 2.51 -12.03 -11.08
CA TYR A 112 2.66 -11.00 -12.11
C TYR A 112 3.91 -10.13 -11.94
N PHE A 113 4.67 -10.34 -10.86
CA PHE A 113 5.87 -9.58 -10.55
C PHE A 113 7.12 -10.44 -10.70
N ASP A 114 8.09 -9.93 -11.41
CA ASP A 114 9.42 -10.55 -11.51
C ASP A 114 10.14 -10.46 -10.15
N ASP A 115 11.05 -11.39 -9.89
CA ASP A 115 11.93 -11.31 -8.74
C ASP A 115 12.81 -10.05 -8.84
N GLN A 116 13.13 -9.44 -7.69
CA GLN A 116 13.95 -8.25 -7.60
C GLN A 116 13.46 -7.07 -8.46
N SER A 117 12.13 -6.85 -8.52
CA SER A 117 11.52 -5.79 -9.32
C SER A 117 10.92 -4.62 -8.51
N ILE A 118 10.67 -4.82 -7.19
CA ILE A 118 9.92 -3.87 -6.35
C ILE A 118 10.87 -3.05 -5.48
N ASP A 119 10.67 -1.72 -5.45
CA ASP A 119 11.47 -0.80 -4.63
C ASP A 119 10.83 -0.50 -3.27
N LEU A 120 9.50 -0.48 -3.21
CA LEU A 120 8.74 -0.22 -1.98
C LEU A 120 7.53 -1.14 -1.92
N LEU A 121 7.43 -1.93 -0.88
CA LEU A 121 6.29 -2.79 -0.57
C LEU A 121 5.60 -2.28 0.70
N HIS A 122 4.29 -2.04 0.64
CA HIS A 122 3.46 -1.74 1.79
C HIS A 122 2.57 -2.94 2.09
N ILE A 123 2.69 -3.54 3.28
CA ILE A 123 1.90 -4.69 3.75
C ILE A 123 0.88 -4.19 4.77
N ASP A 124 -0.39 -4.18 4.38
CA ASP A 124 -1.54 -3.73 5.17
C ASP A 124 -2.78 -4.62 4.91
N GLY A 125 -2.55 -5.93 4.81
CA GLY A 125 -3.60 -6.95 4.64
C GLY A 125 -4.14 -7.46 5.98
N LEU A 126 -4.46 -8.76 6.07
CA LEU A 126 -4.93 -9.38 7.31
C LEU A 126 -3.79 -9.44 8.35
N HIS A 127 -3.99 -8.83 9.50
CA HIS A 127 -2.96 -8.55 10.50
C HIS A 127 -2.66 -9.69 11.47
N THR A 128 -3.12 -10.94 11.25
CA THR A 128 -2.67 -12.08 12.07
C THR A 128 -1.19 -12.37 11.80
N TYR A 129 -0.50 -12.97 12.76
CA TYR A 129 0.92 -13.31 12.58
C TYR A 129 1.15 -14.21 11.37
N GLU A 130 0.30 -15.22 11.21
CA GLU A 130 0.38 -16.19 10.12
C GLU A 130 0.18 -15.54 8.76
N ALA A 131 -0.82 -14.64 8.65
CA ALA A 131 -1.10 -13.94 7.39
C ALA A 131 0.03 -12.98 7.00
N VAL A 132 0.44 -12.08 7.91
CA VAL A 132 1.50 -11.12 7.60
C VAL A 132 2.86 -11.79 7.35
N LYS A 133 3.13 -12.91 8.04
CA LYS A 133 4.34 -13.70 7.78
C LYS A 133 4.29 -14.33 6.39
N HIS A 134 3.15 -14.91 6.01
CA HIS A 134 2.95 -15.49 4.69
C HIS A 134 3.10 -14.44 3.58
N ASP A 135 2.49 -13.29 3.74
CA ASP A 135 2.63 -12.17 2.80
C ASP A 135 4.09 -11.72 2.66
N TYR A 136 4.78 -11.54 3.78
CA TYR A 136 6.19 -11.19 3.78
C TYR A 136 7.05 -12.24 3.05
N GLU A 137 6.90 -13.54 3.39
CA GLU A 137 7.67 -14.63 2.79
C GLU A 137 7.38 -14.78 1.29
N THR A 138 6.15 -14.53 0.85
CA THR A 138 5.74 -14.58 -0.55
C THR A 138 6.33 -13.43 -1.36
N TRP A 139 6.39 -12.23 -0.77
CA TRP A 139 6.75 -11.02 -1.50
C TRP A 139 8.22 -10.62 -1.37
N ILE A 140 8.96 -11.12 -0.35
CA ILE A 140 10.39 -10.79 -0.18
C ILE A 140 11.25 -11.14 -1.42
N PRO A 141 11.04 -12.23 -2.16
CA PRO A 141 11.81 -12.50 -3.37
C PRO A 141 11.59 -11.48 -4.49
N LYS A 142 10.45 -10.75 -4.46
CA LYS A 142 10.10 -9.72 -5.44
C LYS A 142 10.80 -8.38 -5.17
N MET A 143 11.35 -8.22 -3.96
CA MET A 143 12.00 -6.98 -3.54
C MET A 143 13.41 -6.87 -4.11
N LYS A 144 13.76 -5.68 -4.60
CA LYS A 144 15.14 -5.34 -5.01
C LYS A 144 16.08 -5.31 -3.80
N ASP A 145 17.38 -5.48 -4.04
CA ASP A 145 18.38 -5.11 -3.05
C ASP A 145 18.24 -3.62 -2.69
N ASN A 146 18.37 -3.28 -1.40
CA ASN A 146 18.18 -1.91 -0.88
C ASN A 146 16.76 -1.32 -1.07
N SER A 147 15.76 -2.16 -1.21
CA SER A 147 14.35 -1.78 -1.20
C SER A 147 13.82 -1.56 0.22
N VAL A 148 12.59 -1.06 0.34
CA VAL A 148 11.94 -0.78 1.63
C VAL A 148 10.63 -1.57 1.74
N ILE A 149 10.40 -2.19 2.90
CA ILE A 149 9.12 -2.79 3.26
C ILE A 149 8.52 -1.97 4.39
N LEU A 150 7.29 -1.53 4.20
CA LEU A 150 6.49 -0.81 5.19
C LEU A 150 5.42 -1.75 5.73
N PHE A 151 5.41 -1.97 7.04
CA PHE A 151 4.38 -2.75 7.73
C PHE A 151 3.44 -1.82 8.48
N HIS A 152 2.14 -2.02 8.31
CA HIS A 152 1.13 -1.35 9.12
C HIS A 152 0.91 -2.08 10.46
N ASP A 153 0.30 -1.40 11.43
CA ASP A 153 -0.18 -1.96 12.72
C ASP A 153 0.86 -2.73 13.58
N ILE A 154 2.14 -2.38 13.46
CA ILE A 154 3.24 -3.02 14.21
C ILE A 154 3.12 -2.89 15.75
N ASN A 155 2.28 -2.00 16.25
CA ASN A 155 2.08 -1.75 17.69
C ASN A 155 0.73 -2.27 18.21
N VAL A 156 -0.17 -2.74 17.34
CA VAL A 156 -1.48 -3.26 17.76
C VAL A 156 -1.32 -4.66 18.35
N ARG A 157 -1.87 -4.89 19.56
CA ARG A 157 -1.72 -6.14 20.32
C ARG A 157 -3.05 -6.74 20.74
N GLU A 158 -4.13 -6.31 20.15
CA GLU A 158 -5.51 -6.76 20.40
C GLU A 158 -6.11 -7.38 19.14
N ARG A 159 -7.28 -7.98 19.22
CA ARG A 159 -8.03 -8.53 18.09
C ARG A 159 -7.23 -9.52 17.22
N GLU A 160 -6.38 -10.34 17.85
CA GLU A 160 -5.49 -11.32 17.16
C GLU A 160 -4.43 -10.70 16.24
N PHE A 161 -4.19 -9.38 16.31
CA PHE A 161 -3.11 -8.75 15.58
C PHE A 161 -1.75 -9.34 15.97
N GLY A 162 -0.96 -9.67 14.97
CA GLY A 162 0.31 -10.38 15.15
C GLY A 162 1.49 -9.77 14.39
N VAL A 163 1.31 -8.64 13.69
CA VAL A 163 2.38 -7.95 12.95
C VAL A 163 3.57 -7.65 13.84
N TRP A 164 3.34 -7.24 15.08
CA TRP A 164 4.37 -6.99 16.09
C TRP A 164 5.27 -8.19 16.41
N LYS A 165 4.79 -9.43 16.19
CA LYS A 165 5.58 -10.65 16.41
C LYS A 165 6.56 -10.88 15.26
N LEU A 166 6.22 -10.46 14.06
CA LEU A 166 7.11 -10.53 12.91
C LEU A 166 8.18 -9.43 12.96
N TRP A 167 7.80 -8.26 13.50
CA TRP A 167 8.67 -7.09 13.58
C TRP A 167 9.78 -7.22 14.63
N ASN A 168 9.55 -7.95 15.75
CA ASN A 168 10.52 -8.15 16.84
C ASN A 168 11.33 -9.43 16.66
#